data_632ecc8429e2ceaaa5dc90077ee3c11a
#
_entry.id   632ecc8429e2ceaaa5dc90077ee3c11a
#
_cell.length_a   1.000
_cell.length_b   1.000
_cell.length_c   1.000
_cell.angle_alpha   90.00
_cell.angle_beta   90.00
_cell.angle_gamma   90.00
#
_symmetry.space_group_name_H-M   'P 1'
#
loop_
_entity.id
_entity.type
_entity.pdbx_description
1 polymer ?
#
loop_
_entity_poly.entity_id
_entity_poly.type
_entity_poly.pdbx_seq_one_letter_code
_entity_poly.pdbx_strand_id
1 'polypeptide(L)'
;MMQHSHALYSFIYRHRRACLIGGAMLGGVIIAAVILYNILQNIGPAGTYPLNIAVVPGNATVHISAGPGKGNRLPSHGTAHLTPGEYTVQVERPGYSTYQQQVIIASNSPRTLYVGLAPQSPSAQQEAQRNQRQYHQLERRSADAAKEFNAAYARQYPAAAKLPIKDPYYTIGYRYSASHGMVITIEGTSARYRAAAVQALYRAGINPSDYVVEFTNYTNPLAGEGGRHE
;
A
#
# COMPACT_ATOMS: atom_id res chain seq x y z
N MET A 1 30.06 -52.04 -29.73
CA MET A 1 29.74 -50.85 -28.93
C MET A 1 28.31 -50.92 -28.36
N MET A 2 27.85 -52.06 -27.81
CA MET A 2 26.45 -52.30 -27.43
C MET A 2 26.28 -52.94 -26.06
N GLN A 3 27.30 -53.01 -25.19
CA GLN A 3 27.22 -53.73 -23.91
C GLN A 3 27.00 -52.83 -22.68
N HIS A 4 27.09 -51.50 -22.79
CA HIS A 4 26.94 -50.62 -21.63
C HIS A 4 25.49 -50.20 -21.31
N SER A 5 24.56 -50.37 -22.25
CA SER A 5 23.15 -49.97 -22.01
C SER A 5 22.37 -50.93 -21.11
N HIS A 6 22.67 -52.23 -21.13
CA HIS A 6 21.98 -53.25 -20.35
C HIS A 6 22.30 -53.22 -18.85
N ALA A 7 23.49 -52.80 -18.45
CA ALA A 7 23.90 -52.70 -17.05
C ALA A 7 23.18 -51.55 -16.32
N LEU A 8 22.95 -50.45 -16.99
CA LEU A 8 22.25 -49.28 -16.46
C LEU A 8 20.75 -49.56 -16.24
N TYR A 9 20.11 -50.25 -17.18
CA TYR A 9 18.71 -50.66 -17.06
C TYR A 9 18.44 -51.64 -15.93
N SER A 10 19.32 -52.60 -15.71
CA SER A 10 19.18 -53.63 -14.64
C SER A 10 19.42 -53.00 -13.26
N PHE A 11 20.33 -52.04 -13.16
CA PHE A 11 20.59 -51.30 -11.92
C PHE A 11 19.38 -50.44 -11.52
N ILE A 12 18.76 -49.72 -12.44
CA ILE A 12 17.56 -48.88 -12.21
C ILE A 12 16.37 -49.72 -11.80
N TYR A 13 16.19 -50.89 -12.40
CA TYR A 13 15.06 -51.79 -12.06
C TYR A 13 15.19 -52.46 -10.67
N ARG A 14 16.41 -52.76 -10.25
CA ARG A 14 16.69 -53.39 -8.96
C ARG A 14 16.57 -52.44 -7.77
N HIS A 15 16.83 -51.12 -8.04
CA HIS A 15 16.77 -50.05 -7.02
C HIS A 15 15.62 -49.06 -7.26
N ARG A 16 14.60 -49.47 -8.00
CA ARG A 16 13.47 -48.61 -8.40
C ARG A 16 12.84 -47.84 -7.23
N ARG A 17 12.67 -48.50 -6.07
CA ARG A 17 12.12 -47.85 -4.85
C ARG A 17 13.11 -46.86 -4.25
N ALA A 18 14.38 -47.13 -4.22
CA ALA A 18 15.41 -46.25 -3.71
C ALA A 18 15.58 -45.00 -4.63
N CYS A 19 15.55 -45.21 -5.93
CA CYS A 19 15.62 -44.09 -6.92
C CYS A 19 14.38 -43.19 -6.87
N LEU A 20 13.18 -43.77 -6.67
CA LEU A 20 11.94 -42.97 -6.51
C LEU A 20 11.94 -42.18 -5.21
N ILE A 21 12.39 -42.77 -4.09
CA ILE A 21 12.49 -42.07 -2.80
C ILE A 21 13.58 -41.01 -2.86
N GLY A 22 14.73 -41.26 -3.45
CA GLY A 22 15.80 -40.30 -3.63
C GLY A 22 15.40 -39.12 -4.52
N GLY A 23 14.70 -39.41 -5.64
CA GLY A 23 14.16 -38.39 -6.54
C GLY A 23 13.09 -37.51 -5.87
N ALA A 24 12.20 -38.11 -5.09
CA ALA A 24 11.17 -37.37 -4.35
C ALA A 24 11.78 -36.48 -3.24
N MET A 25 12.80 -36.96 -2.52
CA MET A 25 13.51 -36.16 -1.53
C MET A 25 14.27 -34.99 -2.18
N LEU A 26 14.97 -35.23 -3.29
CA LEU A 26 15.69 -34.16 -4.01
C LEU A 26 14.72 -33.10 -4.55
N GLY A 27 13.59 -33.51 -5.12
CA GLY A 27 12.54 -32.61 -5.56
C GLY A 27 11.95 -31.78 -4.42
N GLY A 28 11.70 -32.41 -3.27
CA GLY A 28 11.22 -31.71 -2.07
C GLY A 28 12.20 -30.66 -1.55
N VAL A 29 13.51 -30.97 -1.53
CA VAL A 29 14.55 -30.01 -1.12
C VAL A 29 14.64 -28.83 -2.08
N ILE A 30 14.56 -29.05 -3.39
CA ILE A 30 14.57 -27.97 -4.39
C ILE A 30 13.35 -27.06 -4.21
N ILE A 31 12.16 -27.64 -4.06
CA ILE A 31 10.93 -26.86 -3.86
C ILE A 31 11.03 -26.04 -2.56
N ALA A 32 11.50 -26.64 -1.47
CA ALA A 32 11.69 -25.95 -0.20
C ALA A 32 12.73 -24.82 -0.32
N ALA A 33 13.83 -25.04 -1.05
CA ALA A 33 14.84 -24.03 -1.31
C ALA A 33 14.30 -22.85 -2.14
N VAL A 34 13.47 -23.13 -3.16
CA VAL A 34 12.82 -22.09 -3.98
C VAL A 34 11.81 -21.28 -3.16
N ILE A 35 11.01 -21.95 -2.32
CA ILE A 35 10.06 -21.29 -1.41
C ILE A 35 10.83 -20.41 -0.42
N LEU A 36 11.86 -20.96 0.22
CA LEU A 36 12.69 -20.21 1.17
C LEU A 36 13.40 -19.01 0.50
N TYR A 37 13.93 -19.19 -0.70
CA TYR A 37 14.54 -18.13 -1.48
C TYR A 37 13.53 -17.01 -1.79
N ASN A 38 12.29 -17.35 -2.19
CA ASN A 38 11.24 -16.36 -2.43
C ASN A 38 10.81 -15.65 -1.14
N ILE A 39 10.74 -16.37 -0.01
CA ILE A 39 10.46 -15.76 1.29
C ILE A 39 11.56 -14.77 1.68
N LEU A 40 12.83 -15.18 1.58
CA LEU A 40 13.97 -14.34 1.93
C LEU A 40 14.10 -13.08 1.06
N GLN A 41 13.76 -13.17 -0.22
CA GLN A 41 13.74 -11.98 -1.11
C GLN A 41 12.63 -10.99 -0.77
N ASN A 42 11.54 -11.45 -0.15
CA ASN A 42 10.43 -10.58 0.26
C ASN A 42 10.55 -10.05 1.69
N ILE A 43 11.54 -10.53 2.46
CA ILE A 43 11.84 -9.98 3.79
C ILE A 43 12.75 -8.78 3.59
N GLY A 44 12.19 -7.56 3.71
CA GLY A 44 12.96 -6.33 3.74
C GLY A 44 13.78 -6.20 5.04
N PRO A 45 14.66 -5.19 5.11
CA PRO A 45 15.40 -4.87 6.33
C PRO A 45 14.49 -4.77 7.55
N ALA A 46 14.97 -5.22 8.71
CA ALA A 46 14.20 -5.17 9.95
C ALA A 46 13.70 -3.73 10.22
N GLY A 47 12.42 -3.60 10.59
CA GLY A 47 11.78 -2.30 10.82
C GLY A 47 11.30 -1.58 9.55
N THR A 48 11.31 -2.23 8.38
CA THR A 48 10.74 -1.67 7.14
C THR A 48 9.48 -2.42 6.72
N TYR A 49 8.61 -1.73 5.97
CA TYR A 49 7.39 -2.30 5.41
C TYR A 49 7.41 -2.20 3.88
N PRO A 50 6.90 -3.21 3.17
CA PRO A 50 6.88 -3.20 1.72
C PRO A 50 5.84 -2.22 1.18
N LEU A 51 6.23 -1.40 0.22
CA LEU A 51 5.36 -0.59 -0.63
C LEU A 51 5.41 -1.14 -2.04
N ASN A 52 4.31 -1.69 -2.53
CA ASN A 52 4.20 -2.16 -3.90
C ASN A 52 3.88 -0.97 -4.82
N ILE A 53 4.65 -0.81 -5.88
CA ILE A 53 4.54 0.32 -6.80
C ILE A 53 4.26 -0.21 -8.19
N ALA A 54 3.28 0.35 -8.86
CA ALA A 54 3.00 0.11 -10.26
C ALA A 54 2.63 1.42 -10.95
N VAL A 55 3.44 1.83 -11.91
CA VAL A 55 3.28 3.07 -12.66
C VAL A 55 3.07 2.78 -14.14
N VAL A 56 2.14 3.47 -14.77
CA VAL A 56 1.94 3.43 -16.22
C VAL A 56 2.08 4.87 -16.75
N PRO A 57 2.96 5.08 -17.71
CA PRO A 57 3.88 4.14 -18.35
C PRO A 57 5.09 3.78 -17.47
N GLY A 58 5.59 2.55 -17.63
CA GLY A 58 6.54 1.91 -16.72
C GLY A 58 7.95 2.49 -16.65
N ASN A 59 8.32 3.39 -17.58
CA ASN A 59 9.61 4.08 -17.60
C ASN A 59 9.56 5.48 -16.94
N ALA A 60 8.58 5.74 -16.09
CA ALA A 60 8.51 6.96 -15.29
C ALA A 60 9.56 6.92 -14.16
N THR A 61 10.04 8.09 -13.77
CA THR A 61 10.89 8.28 -12.59
C THR A 61 10.01 8.43 -11.37
N VAL A 62 10.29 7.63 -10.33
CA VAL A 62 9.59 7.68 -9.04
C VAL A 62 10.61 8.07 -7.98
N HIS A 63 10.30 9.07 -7.17
CA HIS A 63 11.17 9.48 -6.08
C HIS A 63 10.38 10.02 -4.89
N ILE A 64 11.03 10.03 -3.73
CA ILE A 64 10.48 10.62 -2.51
C ILE A 64 10.73 12.13 -2.56
N SER A 65 9.67 12.94 -2.66
CA SER A 65 9.78 14.41 -2.67
C SER A 65 9.76 15.02 -1.28
N ALA A 66 9.12 14.33 -0.29
CA ALA A 66 9.15 14.72 1.12
C ALA A 66 9.05 13.49 2.03
N GLY A 67 9.55 13.61 3.25
CA GLY A 67 9.59 12.54 4.25
C GLY A 67 10.98 11.91 4.39
N PRO A 68 11.09 10.80 5.15
CA PRO A 68 12.34 10.08 5.32
C PRO A 68 12.91 9.62 3.98
N GLY A 69 14.21 9.81 3.77
CA GLY A 69 14.86 9.45 2.50
C GLY A 69 14.48 10.35 1.32
N LYS A 70 14.13 11.63 1.57
CA LYS A 70 13.87 12.60 0.51
C LYS A 70 14.98 12.58 -0.55
N GLY A 71 14.60 12.53 -1.83
CA GLY A 71 15.49 12.42 -2.98
C GLY A 71 15.80 10.98 -3.40
N ASN A 72 15.49 9.97 -2.58
CA ASN A 72 15.70 8.58 -2.96
C ASN A 72 14.77 8.19 -4.12
N ARG A 73 15.34 7.46 -5.09
CA ARG A 73 14.57 6.88 -6.19
C ARG A 73 13.93 5.56 -5.74
N LEU A 74 12.69 5.38 -6.19
CA LEU A 74 11.92 4.15 -6.00
C LEU A 74 11.76 3.44 -7.36
N PRO A 75 11.53 2.12 -7.38
CA PRO A 75 11.21 1.42 -8.61
C PRO A 75 9.86 1.91 -9.17
N SER A 76 9.73 2.00 -10.49
CA SER A 76 8.44 2.28 -11.14
C SER A 76 7.50 1.06 -11.13
N HIS A 77 8.06 -0.14 -10.97
CA HIS A 77 7.35 -1.40 -10.79
C HIS A 77 8.09 -2.27 -9.78
N GLY A 78 7.34 -2.90 -8.88
CA GLY A 78 7.89 -3.80 -7.86
C GLY A 78 7.70 -3.28 -6.44
N THR A 79 8.52 -3.74 -5.52
CA THR A 79 8.41 -3.47 -4.09
C THR A 79 9.58 -2.63 -3.61
N ALA A 80 9.27 -1.53 -2.91
CA ALA A 80 10.23 -0.75 -2.12
C ALA A 80 10.00 -1.04 -0.63
N HIS A 81 11.08 -1.13 0.14
CA HIS A 81 11.02 -1.32 1.60
C HIS A 81 11.32 0.01 2.28
N LEU A 82 10.34 0.55 3.02
CA LEU A 82 10.40 1.86 3.65
C LEU A 82 10.20 1.74 5.16
N THR A 83 10.88 2.60 5.93
CA THR A 83 10.64 2.73 7.37
C THR A 83 9.25 3.33 7.64
N PRO A 84 8.65 3.10 8.83
CA PRO A 84 7.42 3.78 9.20
C PRO A 84 7.56 5.30 9.11
N GLY A 85 6.53 5.96 8.57
CA GLY A 85 6.53 7.41 8.39
C GLY A 85 5.58 7.88 7.31
N GLU A 86 5.53 9.19 7.14
CA GLU A 86 4.76 9.85 6.09
C GLU A 86 5.70 10.27 4.97
N TYR A 87 5.32 9.93 3.74
CA TYR A 87 6.10 10.17 2.54
C TYR A 87 5.26 10.89 1.51
N THR A 88 5.85 11.84 0.79
CA THR A 88 5.27 12.31 -0.47
C THR A 88 6.07 11.68 -1.60
N VAL A 89 5.41 10.83 -2.38
CA VAL A 89 6.00 10.21 -3.56
C VAL A 89 5.63 11.02 -4.79
N GLN A 90 6.61 11.35 -5.59
CA GLN A 90 6.45 12.07 -6.85
C GLN A 90 6.81 11.16 -8.02
N VAL A 91 5.97 11.19 -9.05
CA VAL A 91 6.14 10.42 -10.26
C VAL A 91 6.17 11.36 -11.45
N GLU A 92 7.23 11.27 -12.25
CA GLU A 92 7.49 12.16 -13.36
C GLU A 92 7.87 11.41 -14.62
N ARG A 93 7.44 11.96 -15.75
CA ARG A 93 7.91 11.54 -17.07
C ARG A 93 7.75 12.66 -18.09
N PRO A 94 8.73 12.89 -18.97
CA PRO A 94 8.61 13.87 -20.05
C PRO A 94 7.36 13.63 -20.89
N GLY A 95 6.59 14.69 -21.15
CA GLY A 95 5.34 14.64 -21.92
C GLY A 95 4.10 14.20 -21.14
N TYR A 96 4.22 13.95 -19.85
CA TYR A 96 3.14 13.60 -18.92
C TYR A 96 3.05 14.61 -17.79
N SER A 97 1.87 14.70 -17.16
CA SER A 97 1.72 15.49 -15.93
C SER A 97 2.47 14.82 -14.77
N THR A 98 3.14 15.64 -13.97
CA THR A 98 3.71 15.19 -12.70
C THR A 98 2.60 14.78 -11.75
N TYR A 99 2.77 13.65 -11.09
CA TYR A 99 1.84 13.13 -10.09
C TYR A 99 2.51 13.12 -8.73
N GLN A 100 1.78 13.55 -7.70
CA GLN A 100 2.24 13.49 -6.31
C GLN A 100 1.17 12.84 -5.44
N GLN A 101 1.61 11.96 -4.54
CA GLN A 101 0.74 11.32 -3.57
C GLN A 101 1.43 11.18 -2.22
N GLN A 102 0.70 11.53 -1.17
CA GLN A 102 1.11 11.22 0.19
C GLN A 102 0.84 9.75 0.49
N VAL A 103 1.85 9.06 1.03
CA VAL A 103 1.81 7.63 1.39
C VAL A 103 2.25 7.50 2.83
N ILE A 104 1.44 6.86 3.64
CA ILE A 104 1.76 6.58 5.04
C ILE A 104 2.21 5.12 5.13
N ILE A 105 3.41 4.91 5.64
CA ILE A 105 3.99 3.58 5.86
C ILE A 105 3.85 3.23 7.34
N ALA A 106 3.02 2.26 7.64
CA ALA A 106 2.82 1.72 8.98
C ALA A 106 2.43 0.23 8.88
N SER A 107 2.33 -0.46 10.01
CA SER A 107 2.03 -1.90 10.05
C SER A 107 0.70 -2.27 9.39
N ASN A 108 -0.28 -1.38 9.42
CA ASN A 108 -1.64 -1.55 8.94
C ASN A 108 -2.04 -0.58 7.81
N SER A 109 -1.07 0.12 7.18
CA SER A 109 -1.35 1.02 6.05
C SER A 109 -1.49 0.25 4.74
N PRO A 110 -2.20 0.82 3.73
CA PRO A 110 -2.19 0.28 2.39
C PRO A 110 -0.76 0.35 1.84
N ARG A 111 -0.30 -0.77 1.28
CA ARG A 111 1.08 -0.92 0.82
C ARG A 111 1.18 -0.99 -0.68
N THR A 112 0.30 -0.26 -1.37
CA THR A 112 0.25 -0.23 -2.83
C THR A 112 0.11 1.20 -3.33
N LEU A 113 0.92 1.55 -4.34
CA LEU A 113 0.88 2.82 -5.05
C LEU A 113 0.66 2.52 -6.53
N TYR A 114 -0.54 2.80 -7.03
CA TYR A 114 -0.91 2.66 -8.43
C TYR A 114 -1.03 4.04 -9.07
N VAL A 115 -0.21 4.32 -10.08
CA VAL A 115 -0.16 5.64 -10.74
C VAL A 115 -0.27 5.49 -12.24
N GLY A 116 -1.34 6.02 -12.82
CA GLY A 116 -1.46 6.25 -14.25
C GLY A 116 -1.17 7.72 -14.56
N LEU A 117 -0.07 8.01 -15.25
CA LEU A 117 0.26 9.39 -15.62
C LEU A 117 -0.63 9.87 -16.76
N ALA A 118 -1.15 11.10 -16.65
CA ALA A 118 -1.95 11.74 -17.70
C ALA A 118 -1.03 12.32 -18.79
N PRO A 119 -1.22 11.93 -20.08
CA PRO A 119 -0.40 12.45 -21.17
C PRO A 119 -0.72 13.93 -21.46
N GLN A 120 0.32 14.73 -21.65
CA GLN A 120 0.20 16.17 -21.99
C GLN A 120 0.67 16.48 -23.41
N SER A 121 1.65 15.73 -23.94
CA SER A 121 2.16 15.95 -25.30
C SER A 121 1.44 15.04 -26.31
N PRO A 122 1.40 15.42 -27.61
CA PRO A 122 0.82 14.60 -28.66
C PRO A 122 1.46 13.20 -28.75
N SER A 123 2.77 13.11 -28.57
CA SER A 123 3.49 11.83 -28.55
C SER A 123 3.11 10.94 -27.35
N ALA A 124 2.95 11.55 -26.18
CA ALA A 124 2.48 10.86 -24.98
C ALA A 124 1.04 10.39 -25.12
N GLN A 125 0.16 11.16 -25.77
CA GLN A 125 -1.21 10.76 -26.06
C GLN A 125 -1.28 9.53 -26.98
N GLN A 126 -0.48 9.50 -28.03
CA GLN A 126 -0.37 8.32 -28.91
C GLN A 126 0.14 7.09 -28.15
N GLU A 127 1.15 7.29 -27.29
CA GLU A 127 1.68 6.22 -26.46
C GLU A 127 0.63 5.70 -25.47
N ALA A 128 -0.10 6.58 -24.79
CA ALA A 128 -1.19 6.22 -23.87
C ALA A 128 -2.31 5.42 -24.58
N GLN A 129 -2.67 5.81 -25.80
CA GLN A 129 -3.63 5.06 -26.62
C GLN A 129 -3.15 3.64 -26.94
N ARG A 130 -1.87 3.47 -27.32
CA ARG A 130 -1.29 2.14 -27.55
C ARG A 130 -1.25 1.28 -26.30
N ASN A 131 -1.07 1.92 -25.13
CA ASN A 131 -0.97 1.27 -23.83
C ASN A 131 -2.28 1.25 -23.03
N GLN A 132 -3.42 1.56 -23.65
CA GLN A 132 -4.73 1.67 -23.00
C GLN A 132 -5.08 0.45 -22.14
N ARG A 133 -4.72 -0.76 -22.59
CA ARG A 133 -4.93 -1.99 -21.81
C ARG A 133 -4.19 -1.97 -20.47
N GLN A 134 -2.97 -1.41 -20.43
CA GLN A 134 -2.19 -1.32 -19.20
C GLN A 134 -2.82 -0.32 -18.22
N TYR A 135 -3.33 0.81 -18.70
CA TYR A 135 -4.07 1.78 -17.89
C TYR A 135 -5.32 1.15 -17.28
N HIS A 136 -6.15 0.46 -18.07
CA HIS A 136 -7.32 -0.24 -17.55
C HIS A 136 -6.99 -1.35 -16.55
N GLN A 137 -5.90 -2.09 -16.76
CA GLN A 137 -5.45 -3.09 -15.79
C GLN A 137 -4.98 -2.44 -14.48
N LEU A 138 -4.27 -1.31 -14.57
CA LEU A 138 -3.83 -0.54 -13.41
C LEU A 138 -5.04 -0.03 -12.60
N GLU A 139 -6.02 0.57 -13.27
CA GLU A 139 -7.25 1.07 -12.65
C GLU A 139 -8.02 -0.05 -11.91
N ARG A 140 -8.19 -1.21 -12.55
CA ARG A 140 -8.83 -2.37 -11.90
C ARG A 140 -8.08 -2.82 -10.67
N ARG A 141 -6.74 -3.00 -10.76
CA ARG A 141 -5.92 -3.38 -9.61
C ARG A 141 -5.97 -2.36 -8.49
N SER A 142 -5.97 -1.08 -8.82
CA SER A 142 -6.12 0.01 -7.85
C SER A 142 -7.47 -0.05 -7.14
N ALA A 143 -8.56 -0.26 -7.88
CA ALA A 143 -9.90 -0.39 -7.32
C ALA A 143 -10.03 -1.63 -6.42
N ASP A 144 -9.49 -2.77 -6.84
CA ASP A 144 -9.50 -4.02 -6.05
C ASP A 144 -8.70 -3.85 -4.75
N ALA A 145 -7.49 -3.29 -4.83
CA ALA A 145 -6.65 -3.02 -3.66
C ALA A 145 -7.32 -2.03 -2.68
N ALA A 146 -7.97 -0.98 -3.19
CA ALA A 146 -8.73 -0.04 -2.36
C ALA A 146 -9.90 -0.73 -1.66
N LYS A 147 -10.62 -1.61 -2.36
CA LYS A 147 -11.74 -2.40 -1.79
C LYS A 147 -11.27 -3.33 -0.68
N GLU A 148 -10.17 -4.06 -0.91
CA GLU A 148 -9.57 -4.96 0.09
C GLU A 148 -9.10 -4.19 1.32
N PHE A 149 -8.41 -3.07 1.11
CA PHE A 149 -7.96 -2.19 2.19
C PHE A 149 -9.14 -1.67 3.01
N ASN A 150 -10.16 -1.11 2.35
CA ASN A 150 -11.33 -0.57 3.03
C ASN A 150 -12.06 -1.66 3.84
N ALA A 151 -12.16 -2.87 3.30
CA ALA A 151 -12.77 -4.00 4.01
C ALA A 151 -11.93 -4.44 5.23
N ALA A 152 -10.61 -4.46 5.12
CA ALA A 152 -9.72 -4.77 6.24
C ALA A 152 -9.74 -3.66 7.29
N TYR A 153 -9.72 -2.41 6.85
CA TYR A 153 -9.75 -1.23 7.71
C TYR A 153 -11.06 -1.13 8.50
N ALA A 154 -12.21 -1.38 7.85
CA ALA A 154 -13.52 -1.40 8.51
C ALA A 154 -13.64 -2.53 9.55
N ARG A 155 -12.95 -3.65 9.35
CA ARG A 155 -12.86 -4.72 10.37
C ARG A 155 -12.06 -4.30 11.59
N GLN A 156 -10.94 -3.60 11.37
CA GLN A 156 -10.08 -3.11 12.45
C GLN A 156 -10.68 -1.91 13.19
N TYR A 157 -11.37 -1.04 12.45
CA TYR A 157 -11.99 0.18 12.97
C TYR A 157 -13.48 0.21 12.60
N PRO A 158 -14.36 -0.41 13.40
CA PRO A 158 -15.79 -0.47 13.09
C PRO A 158 -16.46 0.90 12.92
N ALA A 159 -15.90 1.94 13.54
CA ALA A 159 -16.36 3.32 13.36
C ALA A 159 -16.20 3.81 11.92
N ALA A 160 -15.21 3.33 11.18
CA ALA A 160 -15.00 3.71 9.78
C ALA A 160 -16.19 3.35 8.87
N ALA A 161 -16.89 2.25 9.17
CA ALA A 161 -18.08 1.84 8.43
C ALA A 161 -19.29 2.77 8.64
N LYS A 162 -19.27 3.58 9.71
CA LYS A 162 -20.36 4.53 10.07
C LYS A 162 -20.04 5.96 9.63
N LEU A 163 -18.86 6.20 9.10
CA LEU A 163 -18.38 7.51 8.66
C LEU A 163 -18.28 7.53 7.11
N PRO A 164 -18.43 8.70 6.45
CA PRO A 164 -18.63 10.01 7.05
C PRO A 164 -20.08 10.30 7.46
N ILE A 165 -20.25 11.11 8.52
CA ILE A 165 -21.55 11.71 8.87
C ILE A 165 -21.54 13.14 8.34
N LYS A 166 -22.50 13.49 7.50
CA LYS A 166 -22.63 14.83 6.89
C LYS A 166 -23.90 15.51 7.40
N ASP A 167 -23.73 16.71 7.92
CA ASP A 167 -24.77 17.62 8.36
C ASP A 167 -24.51 19.00 7.71
N PRO A 168 -25.52 19.84 7.48
CA PRO A 168 -25.29 21.17 6.92
C PRO A 168 -24.30 22.06 7.67
N TYR A 169 -24.09 21.80 8.95
CA TYR A 169 -23.28 22.62 9.86
C TYR A 169 -21.96 22.00 10.29
N TYR A 170 -21.81 20.68 10.07
CA TYR A 170 -20.59 19.96 10.38
C TYR A 170 -20.43 18.72 9.50
N THR A 171 -19.21 18.30 9.35
CA THR A 171 -18.86 17.01 8.73
C THR A 171 -17.97 16.24 9.68
N ILE A 172 -18.28 14.95 9.87
CA ILE A 172 -17.44 14.03 10.65
C ILE A 172 -16.88 13.02 9.65
N GLY A 173 -15.58 13.01 9.52
CA GLY A 173 -14.86 12.07 8.71
C GLY A 173 -13.83 11.30 9.51
N TYR A 174 -12.91 10.65 8.81
CA TYR A 174 -11.74 10.08 9.44
C TYR A 174 -10.55 10.17 8.48
N ARG A 175 -9.36 10.14 9.05
CA ARG A 175 -8.10 9.97 8.32
C ARG A 175 -7.25 8.90 8.99
N TYR A 176 -6.33 8.36 8.24
CA TYR A 176 -5.33 7.45 8.78
C TYR A 176 -4.13 8.26 9.31
N SER A 177 -3.57 7.83 10.43
CA SER A 177 -2.32 8.36 10.99
C SER A 177 -1.36 7.22 11.28
N ALA A 178 -0.07 7.42 10.97
CA ALA A 178 0.97 6.43 11.23
C ALA A 178 1.15 6.14 12.73
N SER A 179 0.97 7.15 13.58
CA SER A 179 1.16 7.08 15.04
C SER A 179 -0.09 6.66 15.82
N HIS A 180 -1.28 7.00 15.30
CA HIS A 180 -2.54 6.85 16.05
C HIS A 180 -3.54 5.91 15.36
N GLY A 181 -3.22 5.37 14.18
CA GLY A 181 -4.16 4.59 13.39
C GLY A 181 -5.31 5.45 12.85
N MET A 182 -6.54 5.17 13.26
CA MET A 182 -7.70 5.97 12.86
C MET A 182 -7.82 7.23 13.71
N VAL A 183 -7.86 8.38 13.05
CA VAL A 183 -8.15 9.69 13.64
C VAL A 183 -9.50 10.15 13.12
N ILE A 184 -10.44 10.47 14.00
CA ILE A 184 -11.71 11.05 13.63
C ILE A 184 -11.51 12.55 13.39
N THR A 185 -11.95 13.03 12.23
CA THR A 185 -11.88 14.45 11.87
C THR A 185 -13.26 15.08 11.97
N ILE A 186 -13.34 16.22 12.64
CA ILE A 186 -14.57 17.00 12.79
C ILE A 186 -14.32 18.38 12.19
N GLU A 187 -15.06 18.69 11.13
CA GLU A 187 -15.14 20.03 10.56
C GLU A 187 -16.45 20.65 11.01
N GLY A 188 -16.39 21.77 11.74
CA GLY A 188 -17.56 22.49 12.23
C GLY A 188 -17.29 23.97 12.37
N THR A 189 -18.19 24.81 11.84
CA THR A 189 -18.00 26.27 11.72
C THR A 189 -18.04 27.01 13.06
N SER A 190 -18.56 26.39 14.12
CA SER A 190 -18.65 27.03 15.44
C SER A 190 -18.49 26.02 16.58
N ALA A 191 -18.23 26.48 17.79
CA ALA A 191 -18.14 25.65 18.98
C ALA A 191 -19.41 24.83 19.21
N ARG A 192 -20.58 25.43 18.98
CA ARG A 192 -21.88 24.73 19.09
C ARG A 192 -21.99 23.56 18.13
N TYR A 193 -21.57 23.75 16.89
CA TYR A 193 -21.64 22.69 15.88
C TYR A 193 -20.59 21.61 16.09
N ARG A 194 -19.41 21.94 16.61
CA ARG A 194 -18.43 20.94 17.05
C ARG A 194 -18.97 20.08 18.19
N ALA A 195 -19.63 20.69 19.19
CA ALA A 195 -20.28 19.95 20.24
C ALA A 195 -21.43 19.05 19.72
N ALA A 196 -22.22 19.55 18.76
CA ALA A 196 -23.27 18.77 18.10
C ALA A 196 -22.68 17.58 17.32
N ALA A 197 -21.55 17.76 16.65
CA ALA A 197 -20.85 16.68 15.96
C ALA A 197 -20.38 15.59 16.94
N VAL A 198 -19.81 15.96 18.09
CA VAL A 198 -19.43 14.99 19.13
C VAL A 198 -20.65 14.20 19.60
N GLN A 199 -21.79 14.86 19.80
CA GLN A 199 -23.05 14.18 20.17
C GLN A 199 -23.56 13.25 19.06
N ALA A 200 -23.32 13.60 17.78
CA ALA A 200 -23.66 12.75 16.65
C ALA A 200 -22.82 11.46 16.61
N LEU A 201 -21.54 11.51 17.02
CA LEU A 201 -20.71 10.30 17.21
C LEU A 201 -21.33 9.35 18.23
N TYR A 202 -21.70 9.86 19.41
CA TYR A 202 -22.38 9.03 20.45
C TYR A 202 -23.66 8.40 19.91
N ARG A 203 -24.50 9.18 19.22
CA ARG A 203 -25.72 8.67 18.59
C ARG A 203 -25.48 7.59 17.54
N ALA A 204 -24.36 7.68 16.82
CA ALA A 204 -23.93 6.65 15.88
C ALA A 204 -23.30 5.43 16.59
N GLY A 205 -23.23 5.43 17.92
CA GLY A 205 -22.58 4.36 18.70
C GLY A 205 -21.07 4.35 18.51
N ILE A 206 -20.47 5.51 18.30
CA ILE A 206 -19.02 5.73 18.27
C ILE A 206 -18.67 6.51 19.54
N ASN A 207 -17.85 5.91 20.41
CA ASN A 207 -17.35 6.61 21.58
C ASN A 207 -16.10 7.42 21.20
N PRO A 208 -16.14 8.76 21.22
CA PRO A 208 -14.99 9.59 20.83
C PRO A 208 -13.74 9.35 21.69
N SER A 209 -13.90 8.84 22.92
CA SER A 209 -12.77 8.57 23.82
C SER A 209 -11.89 7.40 23.35
N ASP A 210 -12.39 6.56 22.43
CA ASP A 210 -11.65 5.42 21.90
C ASP A 210 -10.74 5.81 20.72
N TYR A 211 -10.80 7.08 20.29
CA TYR A 211 -10.10 7.60 19.11
C TYR A 211 -9.44 8.94 19.41
N VAL A 212 -8.41 9.26 18.64
CA VAL A 212 -7.95 10.65 18.54
C VAL A 212 -8.98 11.42 17.73
N VAL A 213 -9.48 12.53 18.28
CA VAL A 213 -10.43 13.43 17.60
C VAL A 213 -9.75 14.74 17.28
N GLU A 214 -9.77 15.11 16.01
CA GLU A 214 -9.18 16.33 15.50
C GLU A 214 -10.23 17.27 14.92
N PHE A 215 -10.17 18.54 15.32
CA PHE A 215 -11.02 19.59 14.74
C PHE A 215 -10.24 20.31 13.63
N THR A 216 -10.59 20.07 12.37
CA THR A 216 -9.77 20.46 11.21
C THR A 216 -9.75 21.97 10.91
N ASN A 217 -10.76 22.71 11.34
CA ASN A 217 -10.84 24.18 11.15
C ASN A 217 -10.94 24.93 12.47
N TYR A 218 -10.26 24.41 13.50
CA TYR A 218 -10.20 25.03 14.82
C TYR A 218 -8.75 25.11 15.30
N THR A 219 -8.31 26.31 15.60
CA THR A 219 -7.06 26.55 16.34
C THR A 219 -7.41 26.80 17.81
N ASN A 220 -6.88 26.00 18.71
CA ASN A 220 -7.09 26.19 20.14
C ASN A 220 -6.40 27.49 20.58
N PRO A 221 -7.14 28.54 20.98
CA PRO A 221 -6.53 29.82 21.38
C PRO A 221 -5.71 29.72 22.68
N LEU A 222 -5.87 28.64 23.43
CA LEU A 222 -5.14 28.38 24.67
C LEU A 222 -3.94 27.43 24.47
N ALA A 223 -3.77 26.86 23.29
CA ALA A 223 -2.54 26.19 22.94
C ALA A 223 -1.46 27.24 22.74
N GLY A 224 -0.56 27.42 23.69
CA GLY A 224 0.60 28.27 23.55
C GLY A 224 1.41 27.89 22.30
N GLU A 225 2.30 28.78 21.82
CA GLU A 225 3.06 28.64 20.56
C GLU A 225 3.88 27.31 20.42
N GLY A 226 3.92 26.47 21.44
CA GLY A 226 4.54 25.14 21.42
C GLY A 226 3.68 23.97 20.87
N GLY A 227 2.42 24.22 20.50
CA GLY A 227 1.45 23.20 20.09
C GLY A 227 1.32 22.97 18.58
N ARG A 228 2.30 23.34 17.76
CA ARG A 228 2.42 22.84 16.39
C ARG A 228 2.99 21.43 16.46
N HIS A 229 2.11 20.47 16.54
CA HIS A 229 2.48 19.08 16.29
C HIS A 229 2.80 18.91 14.82
N GLU A 230 4.10 18.70 14.56
CA GLU A 230 4.66 18.23 13.30
C GLU A 230 4.04 16.88 12.87
#